data_808213ee73220b60d8c4bf9abf390418
#
_entry.id   808213ee73220b60d8c4bf9abf390418
#
_cell.length_a   1.000
_cell.length_b   1.000
_cell.length_c   1.000
_cell.angle_alpha   90.00
_cell.angle_beta   90.00
_cell.angle_gamma   90.00
#
_symmetry.space_group_name_H-M   'P 1'
#
loop_
_entity.id
_entity.type
_entity.pdbx_description
1 polymer ?
#
loop_
_entity_poly.entity_id
_entity_poly.type
_entity_poly.pdbx_seq_one_letter_code
_entity_poly.pdbx_strand_id
1 'polypeptide(L)'
;MYTPETKMGNPVNFNIMKNIVLFLLLNLTGILYLYAQNSTPDDHQRKAITSLIDQYSGAREKRDTMLLRTILTTDVDQLVSTGEWRNGIGAAVEGMLKSSVNSPGTRTLNIEKIRMINPNSAIVDCKYEIQNKDGTIRKMWSTFIVLYDKKVWKISAIRNMLPATQ
;
A
#
# COMPACT_ATOMS: atom_id res chain seq x y z
N MET A 1 -35.41 27.02 -68.21
CA MET A 1 -35.65 25.91 -67.27
C MET A 1 -34.27 25.53 -66.68
N TYR A 2 -33.99 25.98 -65.44
CA TYR A 2 -32.65 25.89 -64.82
C TYR A 2 -32.70 24.75 -63.79
N THR A 3 -31.94 23.68 -64.05
CA THR A 3 -31.80 22.56 -63.10
C THR A 3 -30.62 22.84 -62.19
N PRO A 4 -30.74 22.83 -60.87
CA PRO A 4 -29.61 22.99 -59.97
C PRO A 4 -28.80 21.70 -59.90
N GLU A 5 -27.47 21.76 -60.19
CA GLU A 5 -26.52 20.69 -59.90
C GLU A 5 -26.37 20.51 -58.41
N THR A 6 -26.72 19.34 -57.94
CA THR A 6 -26.41 18.89 -56.56
C THR A 6 -24.94 18.58 -56.48
N LYS A 7 -24.15 19.41 -55.78
CA LYS A 7 -22.76 19.08 -55.34
C LYS A 7 -22.78 17.86 -54.47
N MET A 8 -22.39 16.72 -55.00
CA MET A 8 -22.07 15.55 -54.21
C MET A 8 -20.84 15.86 -53.31
N GLY A 9 -21.06 15.79 -51.97
CA GLY A 9 -19.97 15.95 -51.02
C GLY A 9 -18.92 14.84 -51.23
N ASN A 10 -17.65 15.21 -51.11
CA ASN A 10 -16.52 14.27 -51.25
C ASN A 10 -16.72 13.08 -50.28
N PRO A 11 -16.57 11.82 -50.73
CA PRO A 11 -16.65 10.67 -49.84
C PRO A 11 -15.52 10.76 -48.81
N VAL A 12 -15.90 10.80 -47.53
CA VAL A 12 -14.96 10.78 -46.40
C VAL A 12 -14.13 9.51 -46.52
N ASN A 13 -12.83 9.63 -46.60
CA ASN A 13 -11.93 8.49 -46.76
C ASN A 13 -11.96 7.64 -45.48
N PHE A 14 -12.63 6.50 -45.54
CA PHE A 14 -12.89 5.57 -44.42
C PHE A 14 -11.58 5.13 -43.74
N ASN A 15 -10.50 5.01 -44.48
CA ASN A 15 -9.19 4.63 -43.91
C ASN A 15 -8.59 5.76 -43.06
N ILE A 16 -8.75 7.02 -43.47
CA ILE A 16 -8.30 8.17 -42.67
C ILE A 16 -9.10 8.25 -41.37
N MET A 17 -10.40 8.05 -41.41
CA MET A 17 -11.27 8.09 -40.26
C MET A 17 -10.94 6.95 -39.28
N LYS A 18 -10.68 5.73 -39.77
CA LYS A 18 -10.25 4.58 -38.98
C LYS A 18 -8.91 4.83 -38.26
N ASN A 19 -7.95 5.43 -38.93
CA ASN A 19 -6.64 5.76 -38.34
C ASN A 19 -6.75 6.87 -37.29
N ILE A 20 -7.61 7.87 -37.50
CA ILE A 20 -7.86 8.93 -36.51
C ILE A 20 -8.52 8.35 -35.25
N VAL A 21 -9.52 7.48 -35.40
CA VAL A 21 -10.19 6.82 -34.25
C VAL A 21 -9.20 5.94 -33.48
N LEU A 22 -8.35 5.17 -34.18
CA LEU A 22 -7.32 4.34 -33.55
C LEU A 22 -6.31 5.20 -32.79
N PHE A 23 -5.87 6.32 -33.35
CA PHE A 23 -4.94 7.25 -32.71
C PHE A 23 -5.57 7.91 -31.47
N LEU A 24 -6.83 8.30 -31.52
CA LEU A 24 -7.57 8.83 -30.36
C LEU A 24 -7.74 7.79 -29.25
N LEU A 25 -8.04 6.54 -29.58
CA LEU A 25 -8.15 5.45 -28.61
C LEU A 25 -6.79 5.14 -27.93
N LEU A 26 -5.69 5.15 -28.68
CA LEU A 26 -4.35 4.95 -28.14
C LEU A 26 -3.94 6.07 -27.16
N ASN A 27 -4.27 7.33 -27.48
CA ASN A 27 -3.98 8.46 -26.59
C ASN A 27 -4.86 8.43 -25.32
N LEU A 28 -6.13 8.01 -25.43
CA LEU A 28 -7.04 7.91 -24.29
C LEU A 28 -6.57 6.85 -23.28
N THR A 29 -6.06 5.70 -23.75
CA THR A 29 -5.47 4.67 -22.87
C THR A 29 -4.20 5.18 -22.19
N GLY A 30 -3.34 5.94 -22.87
CA GLY A 30 -2.13 6.53 -22.29
C GLY A 30 -2.44 7.50 -21.14
N ILE A 31 -3.48 8.31 -21.26
CA ILE A 31 -3.91 9.26 -20.22
C ILE A 31 -4.41 8.52 -18.97
N LEU A 32 -5.17 7.42 -19.12
CA LEU A 32 -5.67 6.62 -18.00
C LEU A 32 -4.54 5.97 -17.19
N TYR A 33 -3.44 5.56 -17.83
CA TYR A 33 -2.26 5.01 -17.15
C TYR A 33 -1.49 6.07 -16.34
N LEU A 34 -1.46 7.34 -16.77
CA LEU A 34 -0.77 8.41 -16.04
C LEU A 34 -1.46 8.80 -14.74
N TYR A 35 -2.78 8.70 -14.65
CA TYR A 35 -3.55 8.97 -13.42
C TYR A 35 -3.39 7.89 -12.34
N ALA A 36 -2.97 6.67 -12.71
CA ALA A 36 -2.80 5.56 -11.76
C ALA A 36 -1.52 5.66 -10.90
N GLN A 37 -0.55 6.49 -11.27
CA GLN A 37 0.80 6.44 -10.68
C GLN A 37 1.02 7.27 -9.43
N ASN A 38 0.11 8.18 -9.03
CA ASN A 38 0.29 9.04 -7.85
C ASN A 38 -1.01 9.29 -7.07
N SER A 39 -1.83 8.27 -6.85
CA SER A 39 -3.03 8.45 -6.03
C SER A 39 -2.62 8.57 -4.54
N THR A 40 -2.76 9.78 -3.99
CA THR A 40 -2.84 9.94 -2.53
C THR A 40 -4.14 9.28 -2.05
N PRO A 41 -4.13 8.61 -0.88
CA PRO A 41 -5.36 8.07 -0.33
C PRO A 41 -6.38 9.18 -0.09
N ASP A 42 -7.66 8.92 -0.33
CA ASP A 42 -8.72 9.80 0.16
C ASP A 42 -8.77 9.80 1.70
N ASP A 43 -9.52 10.73 2.28
CA ASP A 43 -9.56 10.87 3.75
C ASP A 43 -10.10 9.63 4.46
N HIS A 44 -11.02 8.90 3.85
CA HIS A 44 -11.57 7.67 4.41
C HIS A 44 -10.53 6.54 4.38
N GLN A 45 -9.86 6.35 3.26
CA GLN A 45 -8.77 5.37 3.12
C GLN A 45 -7.62 5.69 4.08
N ARG A 46 -7.22 6.97 4.15
CA ARG A 46 -6.17 7.42 5.07
C ARG A 46 -6.51 7.08 6.52
N LYS A 47 -7.70 7.42 6.98
CA LYS A 47 -8.16 7.11 8.35
C LYS A 47 -8.19 5.61 8.62
N ALA A 48 -8.71 4.82 7.68
CA ALA A 48 -8.79 3.37 7.82
C ALA A 48 -7.40 2.71 7.88
N ILE A 49 -6.46 3.14 7.02
CA ILE A 49 -5.09 2.64 7.02
C ILE A 49 -4.35 3.08 8.29
N THR A 50 -4.51 4.33 8.73
CA THR A 50 -3.91 4.81 9.99
C THR A 50 -4.41 3.98 11.15
N SER A 51 -5.73 3.77 11.26
CA SER A 51 -6.32 2.92 12.31
C SER A 51 -5.78 1.49 12.29
N LEU A 52 -5.51 0.92 11.11
CA LEU A 52 -4.90 -0.41 11.00
C LEU A 52 -3.49 -0.45 11.59
N ILE A 53 -2.66 0.55 11.31
CA ILE A 53 -1.29 0.65 11.87
C ILE A 53 -1.32 0.87 13.39
N ASP A 54 -2.25 1.69 13.89
CA ASP A 54 -2.46 1.89 15.32
C ASP A 54 -2.92 0.60 16.02
N GLN A 55 -3.82 -0.15 15.40
CA GLN A 55 -4.24 -1.48 15.91
C GLN A 55 -3.06 -2.45 15.95
N TYR A 56 -2.22 -2.46 14.92
CA TYR A 56 -1.02 -3.29 14.90
C TYR A 56 -0.05 -2.90 16.02
N SER A 57 0.23 -1.61 16.21
CA SER A 57 1.07 -1.11 17.31
C SER A 57 0.51 -1.51 18.66
N GLY A 58 -0.78 -1.26 18.90
CA GLY A 58 -1.46 -1.60 20.15
C GLY A 58 -1.51 -3.10 20.44
N ALA A 59 -1.75 -3.92 19.41
CA ALA A 59 -1.73 -5.38 19.53
C ALA A 59 -0.35 -5.92 19.92
N ARG A 60 0.71 -5.32 19.35
CA ARG A 60 2.10 -5.64 19.70
C ARG A 60 2.43 -5.28 21.15
N GLU A 61 2.02 -4.10 21.60
CA GLU A 61 2.26 -3.62 22.95
C GLU A 61 1.54 -4.48 24.00
N LYS A 62 0.27 -4.79 23.74
CA LYS A 62 -0.58 -5.60 24.63
C LYS A 62 -0.35 -7.12 24.47
N ARG A 63 0.46 -7.53 23.49
CA ARG A 63 0.67 -8.95 23.12
C ARG A 63 -0.64 -9.64 22.74
N ASP A 64 -1.54 -8.88 22.11
CA ASP A 64 -2.86 -9.37 21.66
C ASP A 64 -2.71 -10.15 20.35
N THR A 65 -2.51 -11.46 20.47
CA THR A 65 -2.36 -12.36 19.32
C THR A 65 -3.66 -12.54 18.55
N MET A 66 -4.82 -12.38 19.21
CA MET A 66 -6.12 -12.46 18.53
C MET A 66 -6.31 -11.27 17.59
N LEU A 67 -6.06 -10.05 18.05
CA LEU A 67 -6.12 -8.87 17.21
C LEU A 67 -5.11 -8.96 16.06
N LEU A 68 -3.86 -9.39 16.32
CA LEU A 68 -2.88 -9.60 15.25
C LEU A 68 -3.41 -10.53 14.15
N ARG A 69 -4.08 -11.63 14.50
CA ARG A 69 -4.66 -12.56 13.52
C ARG A 69 -5.81 -11.97 12.72
N THR A 70 -6.52 -10.98 13.24
CA THR A 70 -7.61 -10.32 12.49
C THR A 70 -7.11 -9.29 11.49
N ILE A 71 -6.02 -8.58 11.82
CA ILE A 71 -5.48 -7.47 11.02
C ILE A 71 -4.37 -7.88 10.03
N LEU A 72 -3.86 -9.09 10.13
CA LEU A 72 -2.90 -9.66 9.18
C LEU A 72 -3.62 -10.53 8.14
N THR A 73 -3.07 -10.64 6.93
CA THR A 73 -3.50 -11.66 5.96
C THR A 73 -2.97 -13.03 6.38
N THR A 74 -3.59 -14.12 5.91
CA THR A 74 -3.16 -15.49 6.23
C THR A 74 -1.76 -15.81 5.71
N ASP A 75 -1.40 -15.22 4.58
CA ASP A 75 -0.14 -15.36 3.86
C ASP A 75 0.87 -14.23 4.16
N VAL A 76 0.60 -13.42 5.18
CA VAL A 76 1.50 -12.30 5.57
C VAL A 76 2.95 -12.77 5.66
N ASP A 77 3.86 -11.97 5.14
CA ASP A 77 5.29 -12.20 5.31
C ASP A 77 5.96 -11.01 6.04
N GLN A 78 6.95 -11.31 6.85
CA GLN A 78 7.73 -10.30 7.56
C GLN A 78 9.21 -10.56 7.39
N LEU A 79 9.95 -9.55 6.90
CA LEU A 79 11.40 -9.48 7.00
C LEU A 79 11.76 -8.65 8.22
N VAL A 80 12.35 -9.30 9.22
CA VAL A 80 12.80 -8.64 10.45
C VAL A 80 14.15 -7.94 10.19
N SER A 81 14.43 -6.89 10.95
CA SER A 81 15.67 -6.11 10.79
C SER A 81 16.97 -6.90 10.98
N THR A 82 16.90 -8.13 11.47
CA THR A 82 18.02 -9.08 11.56
C THR A 82 18.20 -9.94 10.31
N GLY A 83 17.32 -9.81 9.31
CA GLY A 83 17.31 -10.64 8.09
C GLY A 83 16.46 -11.91 8.19
N GLU A 84 15.84 -12.20 9.34
CA GLU A 84 14.96 -13.35 9.51
C GLU A 84 13.65 -13.14 8.75
N TRP A 85 13.22 -14.15 7.99
CA TRP A 85 11.91 -14.22 7.38
C TRP A 85 10.89 -14.97 8.24
N ARG A 86 9.66 -14.46 8.33
CA ARG A 86 8.52 -15.06 8.98
C ARG A 86 7.40 -15.15 7.97
N ASN A 87 7.15 -16.34 7.47
CA ASN A 87 6.18 -16.59 6.40
C ASN A 87 4.89 -17.16 6.97
N GLY A 88 3.77 -16.51 6.62
CA GLY A 88 2.44 -16.85 7.08
C GLY A 88 2.11 -16.35 8.47
N ILE A 89 0.82 -16.25 8.74
CA ILE A 89 0.25 -15.64 9.97
C ILE A 89 0.73 -16.31 11.26
N GLY A 90 0.96 -17.64 11.23
CA GLY A 90 1.46 -18.39 12.39
C GLY A 90 2.83 -17.90 12.80
N ALA A 91 3.81 -17.99 11.89
CA ALA A 91 5.20 -17.58 12.13
C ALA A 91 5.31 -16.07 12.44
N ALA A 92 4.53 -15.24 11.75
CA ALA A 92 4.51 -13.80 12.00
C ALA A 92 4.05 -13.48 13.43
N VAL A 93 2.90 -14.01 13.88
CA VAL A 93 2.34 -13.74 15.22
C VAL A 93 3.25 -14.29 16.31
N GLU A 94 3.73 -15.52 16.18
CA GLU A 94 4.65 -16.12 17.14
C GLU A 94 5.95 -15.32 17.27
N GLY A 95 6.57 -14.98 16.14
CA GLY A 95 7.80 -14.19 16.11
C GLY A 95 7.61 -12.77 16.65
N MET A 96 6.45 -12.14 16.44
CA MET A 96 6.10 -10.84 17.00
C MET A 96 5.97 -10.94 18.53
N LEU A 97 5.30 -11.98 19.04
CA LEU A 97 5.15 -12.22 20.47
C LEU A 97 6.51 -12.44 21.13
N LYS A 98 7.33 -13.36 20.59
CA LYS A 98 8.71 -13.62 21.04
C LYS A 98 9.54 -12.35 21.08
N SER A 99 9.49 -11.54 20.03
CA SER A 99 10.20 -10.25 19.96
C SER A 99 9.73 -9.27 21.05
N SER A 100 8.43 -9.22 21.36
CA SER A 100 7.90 -8.35 22.43
C SER A 100 8.26 -8.82 23.84
N VAL A 101 8.50 -10.12 24.01
CA VAL A 101 8.98 -10.69 25.29
C VAL A 101 10.49 -10.45 25.46
N ASN A 102 11.27 -10.73 24.43
CA ASN A 102 12.74 -10.68 24.50
C ASN A 102 13.29 -9.24 24.49
N SER A 103 12.56 -8.31 23.93
CA SER A 103 12.94 -6.90 23.88
C SER A 103 11.79 -6.05 24.44
N PRO A 104 11.60 -6.08 25.76
CA PRO A 104 10.55 -5.31 26.41
C PRO A 104 10.85 -3.82 26.29
N GLY A 105 9.84 -3.02 25.91
CA GLY A 105 9.95 -1.57 25.72
C GLY A 105 8.70 -1.02 25.07
N THR A 106 8.53 0.28 25.14
CA THR A 106 7.41 0.98 24.48
C THR A 106 7.70 1.12 23.00
N ARG A 107 6.73 0.75 22.17
CA ARG A 107 6.83 0.78 20.71
C ARG A 107 5.98 1.88 20.12
N THR A 108 6.57 2.70 19.27
CA THR A 108 5.88 3.77 18.58
C THR A 108 6.07 3.61 17.07
N LEU A 109 4.98 3.65 16.33
CA LEU A 109 4.95 3.66 14.87
C LEU A 109 4.37 5.00 14.40
N ASN A 110 5.22 5.86 13.87
CA ASN A 110 4.81 7.14 13.29
C ASN A 110 4.75 7.01 11.78
N ILE A 111 3.55 7.14 11.20
CA ILE A 111 3.35 7.10 9.76
C ILE A 111 3.96 8.35 9.14
N GLU A 112 4.94 8.17 8.25
CA GLU A 112 5.57 9.24 7.48
C GLU A 112 4.90 9.40 6.11
N LYS A 113 4.51 8.28 5.49
CA LYS A 113 3.95 8.30 4.14
C LYS A 113 2.97 7.14 3.92
N ILE A 114 1.84 7.46 3.29
CA ILE A 114 0.93 6.47 2.71
C ILE A 114 0.88 6.73 1.21
N ARG A 115 1.20 5.72 0.41
CA ARG A 115 1.15 5.75 -1.04
C ARG A 115 0.24 4.64 -1.56
N MET A 116 -0.84 5.00 -2.22
CA MET A 116 -1.70 4.03 -2.88
C MET A 116 -0.98 3.44 -4.10
N ILE A 117 -1.00 2.12 -4.23
CA ILE A 117 -0.56 1.41 -5.44
C ILE A 117 -1.73 1.32 -6.42
N ASN A 118 -2.91 1.03 -5.88
CA ASN A 118 -4.19 1.00 -6.56
C ASN A 118 -5.31 1.20 -5.52
N PRO A 119 -6.59 1.24 -5.89
CA PRO A 119 -7.69 1.47 -4.92
C PRO A 119 -7.74 0.49 -3.74
N ASN A 120 -7.14 -0.70 -3.87
CA ASN A 120 -7.20 -1.78 -2.89
C ASN A 120 -5.84 -2.14 -2.29
N SER A 121 -4.78 -1.39 -2.58
CA SER A 121 -3.46 -1.66 -1.99
C SER A 121 -2.65 -0.38 -1.78
N ALA A 122 -1.91 -0.35 -0.67
CA ALA A 122 -1.04 0.77 -0.34
C ALA A 122 0.27 0.31 0.30
N ILE A 123 1.28 1.18 0.19
CA ILE A 123 2.52 1.12 0.95
C ILE A 123 2.44 2.18 2.05
N VAL A 124 2.78 1.77 3.27
CA VAL A 124 2.81 2.65 4.45
C VAL A 124 4.22 2.61 5.04
N ASP A 125 4.91 3.73 4.98
CA ASP A 125 6.24 3.88 5.56
C ASP A 125 6.13 4.56 6.92
N CYS A 126 6.72 3.93 7.94
CA CYS A 126 6.68 4.38 9.32
C CYS A 126 8.10 4.51 9.90
N LYS A 127 8.31 5.55 10.72
CA LYS A 127 9.38 5.52 11.71
C LYS A 127 8.96 4.63 12.87
N TYR A 128 9.78 3.64 13.15
CA TYR A 128 9.54 2.69 14.23
C TYR A 128 10.60 2.88 15.32
N GLU A 129 10.16 3.23 16.50
CA GLU A 129 11.00 3.42 17.66
C GLU A 129 10.64 2.42 18.76
N ILE A 130 11.66 1.89 19.41
CA ILE A 130 11.53 1.05 20.61
C ILE A 130 12.31 1.73 21.72
N GLN A 131 11.62 2.26 22.71
CA GLN A 131 12.21 2.79 23.92
C GLN A 131 12.40 1.64 24.92
N ASN A 132 13.65 1.24 25.14
CA ASN A 132 14.01 0.19 26.08
C ASN A 132 13.84 0.68 27.52
N LYS A 133 13.78 -0.26 28.48
CA LYS A 133 13.65 0.06 29.90
C LYS A 133 14.85 0.82 30.50
N ASP A 134 16.03 0.69 29.89
CA ASP A 134 17.25 1.43 30.26
C ASP A 134 17.30 2.86 29.69
N GLY A 135 16.24 3.29 29.02
CA GLY A 135 16.14 4.61 28.39
C GLY A 135 16.73 4.71 27.00
N THR A 136 17.43 3.68 26.51
CA THR A 136 17.95 3.68 25.13
C THR A 136 16.82 3.58 24.11
N ILE A 137 16.99 4.23 22.94
CA ILE A 137 16.00 4.20 21.87
C ILE A 137 16.63 3.51 20.65
N ARG A 138 15.97 2.43 20.21
CA ARG A 138 16.29 1.79 18.95
C ARG A 138 15.37 2.34 17.86
N LYS A 139 15.97 2.90 16.82
CA LYS A 139 15.25 3.48 15.67
C LYS A 139 15.41 2.58 14.45
N MET A 140 14.32 2.44 13.69
CA MET A 140 14.29 1.73 12.42
C MET A 140 13.18 2.25 11.52
N TRP A 141 13.21 1.86 10.26
CA TRP A 141 12.08 2.02 9.36
C TRP A 141 11.24 0.74 9.35
N SER A 142 9.94 0.90 9.23
CA SER A 142 9.01 -0.20 9.03
C SER A 142 8.10 0.15 7.86
N THR A 143 8.19 -0.64 6.78
CA THR A 143 7.29 -0.50 5.63
C THR A 143 6.25 -1.61 5.67
N PHE A 144 4.99 -1.22 5.56
CA PHE A 144 3.84 -2.12 5.49
C PHE A 144 3.25 -2.10 4.09
N ILE A 145 2.93 -3.27 3.56
CA ILE A 145 2.05 -3.42 2.39
C ILE A 145 0.69 -3.82 2.94
N VAL A 146 -0.31 -3.00 2.63
CA VAL A 146 -1.68 -3.21 3.10
C VAL A 146 -2.62 -3.45 1.92
N LEU A 147 -3.55 -4.37 2.10
CA LEU A 147 -4.53 -4.78 1.10
C LEU A 147 -5.94 -4.57 1.65
N TYR A 148 -6.84 -4.08 0.78
CA TYR A 148 -8.26 -3.98 1.06
C TYR A 148 -8.95 -5.23 0.53
N ASP A 149 -9.33 -6.12 1.44
CA ASP A 149 -10.00 -7.38 1.14
C ASP A 149 -11.26 -7.52 1.99
N LYS A 150 -12.36 -7.98 1.38
CA LYS A 150 -13.65 -8.20 2.07
C LYS A 150 -14.09 -7.01 2.93
N LYS A 151 -13.93 -5.80 2.38
CA LYS A 151 -14.31 -4.50 2.99
C LYS A 151 -13.48 -4.10 4.21
N VAL A 152 -12.31 -4.72 4.44
CA VAL A 152 -11.38 -4.35 5.52
C VAL A 152 -9.95 -4.25 5.00
N TRP A 153 -9.17 -3.33 5.56
CA TRP A 153 -7.74 -3.25 5.32
C TRP A 153 -7.01 -4.26 6.19
N LYS A 154 -6.04 -4.98 5.60
CA LYS A 154 -5.17 -5.92 6.29
C LYS A 154 -3.72 -5.72 5.90
N ILE A 155 -2.80 -6.04 6.80
CA ILE A 155 -1.36 -6.04 6.53
C ILE A 155 -0.99 -7.36 5.85
N SER A 156 -0.38 -7.27 4.67
CA SER A 156 0.06 -8.42 3.87
C SER A 156 1.58 -8.60 3.92
N ALA A 157 2.35 -7.52 4.11
CA ALA A 157 3.79 -7.65 4.26
C ALA A 157 4.35 -6.59 5.21
N ILE A 158 5.46 -6.93 5.90
CA ILE A 158 6.19 -6.03 6.80
C ILE A 158 7.68 -6.11 6.49
N ARG A 159 8.34 -4.97 6.34
CA ARG A 159 9.79 -4.87 6.13
C ARG A 159 10.39 -3.93 7.16
N ASN A 160 11.24 -4.46 8.03
CA ASN A 160 11.94 -3.69 9.05
C ASN A 160 13.39 -3.48 8.62
N MET A 161 13.81 -2.23 8.57
CA MET A 161 15.14 -1.84 8.10
C MET A 161 15.83 -0.99 9.16
N LEU A 162 17.05 -1.34 9.52
CA LEU A 162 17.91 -0.47 10.33
C LEU A 162 18.45 0.65 9.45
N PRO A 163 18.52 1.89 9.97
CA PRO A 163 19.29 2.94 9.30
C PRO A 163 20.72 2.49 9.11
N ALA A 164 21.35 2.84 7.99
CA ALA A 164 22.78 2.63 7.81
C ALA A 164 23.51 3.44 8.90
N THR A 165 24.46 2.81 9.58
CA THR A 165 25.41 3.53 10.44
C THR A 165 26.28 4.38 9.51
N GLN A 166 26.24 5.69 9.69
CA GLN A 166 27.18 6.63 9.07
C GLN A 166 28.52 6.54 9.80
#